data_e2d431a64bb304325352edab8b8a199d
#
_entry.id   e2d431a64bb304325352edab8b8a199d
#
_cell.length_a   1.000
_cell.length_b   1.000
_cell.length_c   1.000
_cell.angle_alpha   90.00
_cell.angle_beta   90.00
_cell.angle_gamma   90.00
#
_symmetry.space_group_name_H-M   'P 1'
#
loop_
_entity.id
_entity.type
_entity.pdbx_description
1 polymer ?
#
loop_
_entity_poly.entity_id
_entity_poly.type
_entity_poly.pdbx_seq_one_letter_code
_entity_poly.pdbx_strand_id
1 'polypeptide(L)'
;MISFIWLYTLWDDYIYTEGIMIKKTAVVFTVMLLSGCVSAPDKAELSRADYGKLPDNYQEIIKDSMSARLKDPYSARYDFNEPFKGWCKSGFTTYYGWLVPFTLNAKNSYGGYVGNKSYLYLVNKNNAIDYTASFQVGGCGKS
;
A
#
# COMPACT_ATOMS: atom_id res chain seq x y z
N MET A 1 -18.69 -17.59 14.29
CA MET A 1 -19.19 -16.21 14.39
C MET A 1 -20.07 -16.06 15.65
N ILE A 2 -19.61 -16.52 16.81
CA ILE A 2 -20.38 -16.45 18.10
C ILE A 2 -19.41 -16.21 19.31
N SER A 3 -18.25 -15.64 19.13
CA SER A 3 -17.27 -15.50 20.24
C SER A 3 -16.95 -14.07 20.66
N PHE A 4 -17.60 -13.06 20.09
CA PHE A 4 -17.34 -11.65 20.42
C PHE A 4 -18.38 -10.99 21.32
N ILE A 5 -19.50 -11.65 21.61
CA ILE A 5 -20.60 -11.07 22.40
C ILE A 5 -20.35 -11.21 23.93
N TRP A 6 -19.49 -12.14 24.37
CA TRP A 6 -19.23 -12.40 25.80
C TRP A 6 -18.24 -11.46 26.48
N LEU A 7 -17.55 -10.60 25.73
CA LEU A 7 -16.59 -9.63 26.30
C LEU A 7 -17.22 -8.30 26.74
N TYR A 8 -18.49 -8.06 26.41
CA TYR A 8 -19.16 -6.77 26.68
C TYR A 8 -19.90 -6.69 28.01
N THR A 9 -20.06 -7.79 28.75
CA THR A 9 -20.88 -7.82 29.96
C THR A 9 -20.13 -7.72 31.28
N LEU A 10 -18.79 -7.59 31.29
CA LEU A 10 -17.98 -7.65 32.53
C LEU A 10 -17.26 -6.35 32.89
N TRP A 11 -17.57 -5.20 32.25
CA TRP A 11 -16.82 -3.98 32.53
C TRP A 11 -17.71 -2.77 32.75
N ASP A 12 -18.44 -2.78 33.89
CA ASP A 12 -19.14 -1.61 34.48
C ASP A 12 -18.21 -0.75 35.36
N ASP A 13 -16.94 -0.59 35.00
CA ASP A 13 -16.03 0.28 35.74
C ASP A 13 -15.88 1.64 35.06
N TYR A 14 -16.08 2.69 35.81
CA TYR A 14 -15.85 4.09 35.43
C TYR A 14 -14.36 4.43 35.51
N ILE A 15 -13.84 5.14 34.52
CA ILE A 15 -12.50 5.74 34.61
C ILE A 15 -12.67 7.14 35.20
N TYR A 16 -12.01 7.39 36.32
CA TYR A 16 -11.91 8.71 36.95
C TYR A 16 -10.65 9.40 36.41
N THR A 17 -10.82 10.49 35.65
CA THR A 17 -9.74 11.42 35.31
C THR A 17 -10.25 12.84 35.59
N GLU A 18 -9.65 13.50 36.55
CA GLU A 18 -9.83 14.93 36.88
C GLU A 18 -11.29 15.46 36.94
N GLY A 19 -12.15 14.74 37.68
CA GLY A 19 -13.50 15.25 38.01
C GLY A 19 -14.56 15.08 36.90
N ILE A 20 -14.25 14.44 35.78
CA ILE A 20 -15.21 14.15 34.71
C ILE A 20 -15.50 12.65 34.65
N MET A 21 -16.74 12.28 35.00
CA MET A 21 -17.22 10.90 34.79
C MET A 21 -17.59 10.66 33.33
N ILE A 22 -16.71 10.02 32.57
CA ILE A 22 -16.99 9.59 31.19
C ILE A 22 -17.36 8.11 31.24
N LYS A 23 -18.59 7.78 30.82
CA LYS A 23 -19.00 6.39 30.66
C LYS A 23 -18.14 5.71 29.58
N LYS A 24 -17.52 4.58 29.87
CA LYS A 24 -16.68 3.80 28.95
C LYS A 24 -17.38 3.50 27.63
N THR A 25 -18.71 3.36 27.62
CA THR A 25 -19.54 3.20 26.44
C THR A 25 -19.40 4.36 25.44
N ALA A 26 -19.24 5.62 25.92
CA ALA A 26 -19.06 6.78 25.04
C ALA A 26 -17.68 6.77 24.36
N VAL A 27 -16.63 6.36 25.07
CA VAL A 27 -15.26 6.26 24.53
C VAL A 27 -15.17 5.16 23.49
N VAL A 28 -15.75 3.99 23.73
CA VAL A 28 -15.76 2.88 22.76
C VAL A 28 -16.56 3.26 21.50
N PHE A 29 -17.68 3.95 21.65
CA PHE A 29 -18.48 4.41 20.51
C PHE A 29 -17.74 5.46 19.66
N THR A 30 -16.98 6.36 20.30
CA THR A 30 -16.16 7.37 19.59
C THR A 30 -15.00 6.73 18.83
N VAL A 31 -14.37 5.68 19.36
CA VAL A 31 -13.28 4.97 18.68
C VAL A 31 -13.77 4.17 17.46
N MET A 32 -14.98 3.62 17.50
CA MET A 32 -15.56 2.90 16.34
C MET A 32 -15.88 3.80 15.16
N LEU A 33 -16.07 5.11 15.36
CA LEU A 33 -16.35 6.05 14.28
C LEU A 33 -15.08 6.49 13.50
N LEU A 34 -13.89 6.15 13.98
CA LEU A 34 -12.61 6.50 13.36
C LEU A 34 -12.05 5.42 12.43
N SER A 35 -12.75 4.32 12.21
CA SER A 35 -12.37 3.33 11.18
C SER A 35 -12.63 3.91 9.78
N GLY A 36 -11.73 4.79 9.32
CA GLY A 36 -11.72 5.30 7.97
C GLY A 36 -11.45 4.16 6.99
N CYS A 37 -12.49 3.67 6.32
CA CYS A 37 -12.32 2.74 5.21
C CYS A 37 -11.59 3.46 4.07
N VAL A 38 -10.43 2.95 3.65
CA VAL A 38 -9.83 3.32 2.37
C VAL A 38 -10.73 2.75 1.28
N SER A 39 -11.66 3.57 0.74
CA SER A 39 -12.54 3.15 -0.35
C SER A 39 -11.80 3.17 -1.68
N ALA A 40 -11.96 2.12 -2.50
CA ALA A 40 -11.48 2.11 -3.88
C ALA A 40 -12.19 3.21 -4.70
N PRO A 41 -11.56 3.75 -5.77
CA PRO A 41 -12.22 4.64 -6.72
C PRO A 41 -13.44 3.96 -7.36
N ASP A 42 -14.47 4.72 -7.68
CA ASP A 42 -15.64 4.18 -8.35
C ASP A 42 -15.40 3.93 -9.86
N LYS A 43 -16.31 3.20 -10.51
CA LYS A 43 -16.18 2.86 -11.94
C LYS A 43 -16.18 4.10 -12.83
N ALA A 44 -16.91 5.14 -12.47
CA ALA A 44 -16.97 6.38 -13.24
C ALA A 44 -15.67 7.19 -13.10
N GLU A 45 -15.03 7.17 -11.95
CA GLU A 45 -13.72 7.76 -11.71
C GLU A 45 -12.64 7.00 -12.50
N LEU A 46 -12.62 5.66 -12.40
CA LEU A 46 -11.67 4.81 -13.14
C LEU A 46 -11.77 5.00 -14.65
N SER A 47 -12.99 5.14 -15.19
CA SER A 47 -13.19 5.33 -16.64
C SER A 47 -12.71 6.68 -17.18
N ARG A 48 -12.63 7.70 -16.32
CA ARG A 48 -12.19 9.07 -16.66
C ARG A 48 -10.73 9.33 -16.30
N ALA A 49 -10.10 8.42 -15.58
CA ALA A 49 -8.73 8.58 -15.10
C ALA A 49 -7.72 8.56 -16.25
N ASP A 50 -6.75 9.47 -16.18
CA ASP A 50 -5.62 9.50 -17.12
C ASP A 50 -4.50 8.58 -16.60
N TYR A 51 -4.35 7.42 -17.21
CA TYR A 51 -3.28 6.46 -16.91
C TYR A 51 -1.97 6.78 -17.63
N GLY A 52 -2.00 7.72 -18.59
CA GLY A 52 -0.87 8.02 -19.46
C GLY A 52 -0.49 6.84 -20.39
N LYS A 53 0.51 7.05 -21.23
CA LYS A 53 1.15 5.99 -22.03
C LYS A 53 2.23 5.32 -21.17
N LEU A 54 2.28 3.98 -21.19
CA LEU A 54 3.42 3.25 -20.62
C LEU A 54 4.67 3.57 -21.44
N PRO A 55 5.75 4.08 -20.84
CA PRO A 55 7.01 4.31 -21.56
C PRO A 55 7.61 2.99 -22.06
N ASP A 56 8.18 3.00 -23.23
CA ASP A 56 8.81 1.78 -23.80
C ASP A 56 9.99 1.31 -22.95
N ASN A 57 10.64 2.24 -22.24
CA ASN A 57 11.76 1.99 -21.32
C ASN A 57 11.34 1.93 -19.82
N TYR A 58 10.09 1.54 -19.52
CA TYR A 58 9.59 1.50 -18.13
C TYR A 58 10.43 0.65 -17.20
N GLN A 59 11.06 -0.42 -17.72
CA GLN A 59 11.92 -1.29 -16.90
C GLN A 59 13.19 -0.57 -16.46
N GLU A 60 13.81 0.22 -17.34
CA GLU A 60 14.97 1.04 -17.01
C GLU A 60 14.61 2.09 -15.96
N ILE A 61 13.47 2.78 -16.10
CA ILE A 61 12.99 3.76 -15.13
C ILE A 61 12.81 3.11 -13.74
N ILE A 62 12.28 1.89 -13.68
CA ILE A 62 12.14 1.14 -12.43
C ILE A 62 13.51 0.75 -11.87
N LYS A 63 14.42 0.23 -12.70
CA LYS A 63 15.78 -0.16 -12.29
C LYS A 63 16.54 1.02 -11.72
N ASP A 64 16.47 2.18 -12.36
CA ASP A 64 17.10 3.42 -11.89
C ASP A 64 16.54 3.85 -10.54
N SER A 65 15.22 3.85 -10.39
CA SER A 65 14.56 4.15 -9.10
C SER A 65 14.97 3.17 -7.99
N MET A 66 15.15 1.89 -8.33
CA MET A 66 15.52 0.86 -7.37
C MET A 66 17.03 0.89 -7.04
N SER A 67 17.89 1.31 -7.98
CA SER A 67 19.35 1.28 -7.82
C SER A 67 19.83 2.07 -6.61
N ALA A 68 19.20 3.20 -6.30
CA ALA A 68 19.50 4.02 -5.12
C ALA A 68 19.20 3.32 -3.78
N ARG A 69 18.41 2.25 -3.78
CA ARG A 69 17.97 1.50 -2.59
C ARG A 69 18.76 0.20 -2.39
N LEU A 70 19.45 -0.27 -3.41
CA LEU A 70 20.20 -1.53 -3.38
C LEU A 70 21.65 -1.30 -2.90
N LYS A 71 22.17 -2.25 -2.14
CA LYS A 71 23.58 -2.23 -1.72
C LYS A 71 24.53 -2.57 -2.87
N ASP A 72 24.12 -3.48 -3.73
CA ASP A 72 24.84 -3.88 -4.94
C ASP A 72 23.85 -3.92 -6.12
N PRO A 73 23.61 -2.77 -6.78
CA PRO A 73 22.69 -2.66 -7.91
C PRO A 73 23.08 -3.55 -9.11
N TYR A 74 24.38 -3.77 -9.29
CA TYR A 74 24.89 -4.58 -10.43
C TYR A 74 24.60 -6.07 -10.27
N SER A 75 24.37 -6.55 -9.05
CA SER A 75 23.98 -7.93 -8.79
C SER A 75 22.48 -8.17 -8.94
N ALA A 76 21.70 -7.12 -9.16
CA ALA A 76 20.24 -7.18 -9.15
C ALA A 76 19.69 -7.98 -10.33
N ARG A 77 18.88 -8.99 -10.03
CA ARG A 77 18.16 -9.82 -10.99
C ARG A 77 16.69 -9.51 -10.89
N TYR A 78 16.14 -8.94 -11.97
CA TYR A 78 14.74 -8.54 -12.10
C TYR A 78 13.99 -9.55 -12.94
N ASP A 79 12.78 -9.88 -12.52
CA ASP A 79 11.80 -10.66 -13.28
C ASP A 79 10.49 -9.86 -13.31
N PHE A 80 10.19 -9.25 -14.47
CA PHE A 80 9.05 -8.37 -14.66
C PHE A 80 7.83 -9.15 -15.17
N ASN A 81 6.70 -8.95 -14.50
CA ASN A 81 5.42 -9.41 -14.98
C ASN A 81 4.76 -8.36 -15.88
N GLU A 82 3.68 -8.75 -16.56
CA GLU A 82 2.95 -7.88 -17.47
C GLU A 82 2.36 -6.65 -16.76
N PRO A 83 2.66 -5.43 -17.26
CA PRO A 83 2.08 -4.21 -16.73
C PRO A 83 0.58 -4.11 -17.00
N PHE A 84 -0.16 -3.52 -16.07
CA PHE A 84 -1.60 -3.27 -16.23
C PHE A 84 -1.98 -1.89 -15.71
N LYS A 85 -3.06 -1.32 -16.25
CA LYS A 85 -3.62 -0.05 -15.78
C LYS A 85 -4.20 -0.21 -14.40
N GLY A 86 -3.92 0.75 -13.52
CA GLY A 86 -4.42 0.69 -12.16
C GLY A 86 -4.23 1.99 -11.40
N TRP A 87 -4.56 1.94 -10.15
CA TRP A 87 -4.51 3.06 -9.23
C TRP A 87 -3.85 2.67 -7.93
N CYS A 88 -3.23 3.64 -7.25
CA CYS A 88 -2.74 3.49 -5.88
C CYS A 88 -3.06 4.73 -5.06
N LYS A 89 -3.33 4.54 -3.77
CA LYS A 89 -3.53 5.64 -2.82
C LYS A 89 -2.28 5.91 -2.01
N SER A 90 -2.00 7.20 -1.82
CA SER A 90 -1.03 7.67 -0.83
C SER A 90 -1.70 8.78 -0.01
N GLY A 91 -2.01 8.47 1.24
CA GLY A 91 -2.86 9.32 2.07
C GLY A 91 -4.25 9.48 1.45
N PHE A 92 -4.67 10.73 1.22
CA PHE A 92 -5.97 11.06 0.62
C PHE A 92 -5.94 11.19 -0.91
N THR A 93 -4.76 11.03 -1.54
CA THR A 93 -4.59 11.21 -2.99
C THR A 93 -4.58 9.87 -3.69
N THR A 94 -5.35 9.78 -4.80
CA THR A 94 -5.31 8.64 -5.71
C THR A 94 -4.42 8.97 -6.90
N TYR A 95 -3.51 8.08 -7.21
CA TYR A 95 -2.60 8.15 -8.36
C TYR A 95 -2.97 7.09 -9.37
N TYR A 96 -3.03 7.47 -10.64
CA TYR A 96 -3.35 6.60 -11.76
C TYR A 96 -2.14 6.40 -12.64
N GLY A 97 -1.96 5.20 -13.18
CA GLY A 97 -0.82 4.88 -14.03
C GLY A 97 -0.79 3.39 -14.40
N TRP A 98 0.40 2.94 -14.76
CA TRP A 98 0.66 1.54 -15.06
C TRP A 98 1.30 0.87 -13.85
N LEU A 99 0.62 -0.13 -13.33
CA LEU A 99 1.14 -0.97 -12.26
C LEU A 99 2.01 -2.06 -12.86
N VAL A 100 3.25 -2.10 -12.43
CA VAL A 100 4.26 -3.06 -12.88
C VAL A 100 4.67 -3.94 -11.72
N PRO A 101 4.15 -5.17 -11.64
CA PRO A 101 4.63 -6.13 -10.66
C PRO A 101 5.94 -6.77 -11.14
N PHE A 102 6.88 -6.96 -10.22
CA PHE A 102 8.12 -7.68 -10.52
C PHE A 102 8.71 -8.34 -9.27
N THR A 103 9.60 -9.30 -9.48
CA THR A 103 10.44 -9.83 -8.42
C THR A 103 11.87 -9.37 -8.60
N LEU A 104 12.55 -9.20 -7.49
CA LEU A 104 13.95 -8.76 -7.43
C LEU A 104 14.72 -9.63 -6.46
N ASN A 105 15.90 -10.11 -6.90
CA ASN A 105 16.89 -10.74 -6.07
C ASN A 105 18.23 -10.02 -6.25
N ALA A 106 18.78 -9.49 -5.17
CA ALA A 106 20.05 -8.78 -5.18
C ALA A 106 20.94 -9.25 -4.02
N LYS A 107 22.24 -8.96 -4.13
CA LYS A 107 23.19 -9.25 -3.05
C LYS A 107 23.08 -8.23 -1.93
N ASN A 108 23.27 -8.72 -0.71
CA ASN A 108 23.44 -7.89 0.48
C ASN A 108 24.87 -7.36 0.61
N SER A 109 25.17 -6.63 1.68
CA SER A 109 26.51 -6.08 1.97
C SER A 109 27.58 -7.17 2.17
N TYR A 110 27.20 -8.43 2.38
CA TYR A 110 28.11 -9.56 2.56
C TYR A 110 28.30 -10.36 1.28
N GLY A 111 27.75 -9.92 0.15
CA GLY A 111 27.86 -10.57 -1.15
C GLY A 111 26.92 -11.77 -1.37
N GLY A 112 26.04 -12.07 -0.41
CA GLY A 112 25.04 -13.15 -0.52
C GLY A 112 23.72 -12.64 -1.13
N TYR A 113 23.12 -13.44 -2.02
CA TYR A 113 21.75 -13.20 -2.50
C TYR A 113 20.73 -13.40 -1.37
N VAL A 114 19.77 -12.47 -1.24
CA VAL A 114 18.78 -12.47 -0.15
C VAL A 114 17.46 -13.16 -0.53
N GLY A 115 17.36 -13.72 -1.73
CA GLY A 115 16.16 -14.33 -2.27
C GLY A 115 15.24 -13.34 -2.98
N ASN A 116 14.24 -13.87 -3.66
CA ASN A 116 13.28 -13.07 -4.43
C ASN A 116 12.35 -12.30 -3.50
N LYS A 117 12.22 -11.01 -3.75
CA LYS A 117 11.23 -10.13 -3.10
C LYS A 117 10.31 -9.56 -4.16
N SER A 118 9.00 -9.55 -3.89
CA SER A 118 7.99 -9.00 -4.79
C SER A 118 7.80 -7.52 -4.55
N TYR A 119 7.69 -6.78 -5.65
CA TYR A 119 7.47 -5.34 -5.67
C TYR A 119 6.32 -4.98 -6.60
N LEU A 120 5.66 -3.87 -6.32
CA LEU A 120 4.69 -3.25 -7.20
C LEU A 120 5.03 -1.77 -7.36
N TYR A 121 5.32 -1.37 -8.58
CA TYR A 121 5.61 0.02 -8.92
C TYR A 121 4.49 0.60 -9.77
N LEU A 122 4.12 1.85 -9.49
CA LEU A 122 3.26 2.63 -10.37
C LEU A 122 4.13 3.50 -11.25
N VAL A 123 4.02 3.29 -12.57
CA VAL A 123 4.73 4.06 -13.59
C VAL A 123 3.76 5.04 -14.24
N ASN A 124 4.11 6.31 -14.23
CA ASN A 124 3.40 7.36 -14.94
C ASN A 124 4.42 8.34 -15.53
N LYS A 125 4.39 8.50 -16.86
CA LYS A 125 5.41 9.25 -17.60
C LYS A 125 6.81 8.70 -17.29
N ASN A 126 7.73 9.54 -16.83
CA ASN A 126 9.12 9.16 -16.50
C ASN A 126 9.34 8.88 -15.00
N ASN A 127 8.27 8.69 -14.22
CA ASN A 127 8.36 8.41 -12.80
C ASN A 127 7.93 6.99 -12.50
N ALA A 128 8.68 6.31 -11.63
CA ALA A 128 8.31 5.02 -11.06
C ALA A 128 8.33 5.14 -9.52
N ILE A 129 7.20 4.88 -8.90
CA ILE A 129 7.01 5.00 -7.46
C ILE A 129 6.67 3.63 -6.88
N ASP A 130 7.35 3.27 -5.79
CA ASP A 130 7.12 2.03 -5.05
C ASP A 130 5.81 2.10 -4.26
N TYR A 131 4.86 1.27 -4.62
CA TYR A 131 3.59 1.09 -3.93
C TYR A 131 3.43 -0.30 -3.30
N THR A 132 4.52 -1.05 -3.13
CA THR A 132 4.49 -2.41 -2.57
C THR A 132 3.76 -2.48 -1.22
N ALA A 133 4.08 -1.57 -0.31
CA ALA A 133 3.44 -1.52 1.01
C ALA A 133 1.94 -1.16 0.92
N SER A 134 1.59 -0.18 0.07
CA SER A 134 0.19 0.23 -0.14
C SER A 134 -0.64 -0.90 -0.75
N PHE A 135 -0.07 -1.65 -1.68
CA PHE A 135 -0.73 -2.81 -2.29
C PHE A 135 -1.04 -3.90 -1.26
N GLN A 136 -0.12 -4.19 -0.35
CA GLN A 136 -0.30 -5.20 0.71
C GLN A 136 -1.47 -4.89 1.66
N VAL A 137 -1.81 -3.61 1.83
CA VAL A 137 -2.92 -3.16 2.68
C VAL A 137 -4.17 -2.77 1.89
N GLY A 138 -4.26 -3.16 0.61
CA GLY A 138 -5.41 -2.88 -0.25
C GLY A 138 -5.49 -1.44 -0.77
N GLY A 139 -4.41 -0.68 -0.67
CA GLY A 139 -4.34 0.70 -1.16
C GLY A 139 -4.08 0.84 -2.66
N CYS A 140 -4.00 -0.25 -3.42
CA CYS A 140 -3.89 -0.27 -4.87
C CYS A 140 -4.85 -1.26 -5.50
N GLY A 141 -5.26 -1.01 -6.74
CA GLY A 141 -6.14 -1.90 -7.48
C GLY A 141 -6.01 -1.76 -8.99
N LYS A 142 -6.55 -2.76 -9.69
CA LYS A 142 -6.68 -2.77 -11.15
C LYS A 142 -7.86 -1.89 -11.57
N SER A 143 -7.73 -1.22 -12.71
CA SER A 143 -8.81 -0.45 -13.34
C SER A 143 -9.78 -1.33 -14.11
#